data_a456b3d062c15929302f1b597f5f6f47
#
_entry.id   a456b3d062c15929302f1b597f5f6f47
#
_cell.length_a   1.000
_cell.length_b   1.000
_cell.length_c   1.000
_cell.angle_alpha   90.00
_cell.angle_beta   90.00
_cell.angle_gamma   90.00
#
_symmetry.space_group_name_H-M   'P 1'
#
loop_
_entity.id
_entity.type
_entity.pdbx_description
1 polymer ?
#
loop_
_entity_poly.entity_id
_entity_poly.type
_entity_poly.pdbx_seq_one_letter_code
_entity_poly.pdbx_strand_id
1 'polypeptide(L)'
;MRRLLLPLAVAIPALIGTGGQASEELAWSYTPWVTQDLLAQAKGEEADSEADKDDTDWRLYLDLYGFLPVDADGSTTLNGNTNNVNWDLGNVLDNVSSVLTMRAGVEFDRWGLQAGINHSSFDGTEGGSTWGTRERSRIRRLTGDDVTRSLTLKGDVDADFHLDQTLIDIAVRYRAGEVQRPKMPQGSASFVGFAGARIVDGTISADVDVELSASYEGPILERKRSGTKSFSESWSHTWVQPLIGMHATYAFSPEWQAFVYADAAGFGLAGHKDLSGTAQAGVAYAIGNSTQISLSYKYFGLAYAANNNDQGYETTAHGPNLGLRFVFN
;
A
#
# COMPACT_ATOMS: atom_id res chain seq x y z
N MET A 1 -14.73 11.49 19.96
CA MET A 1 -13.36 11.55 20.49
C MET A 1 -12.43 11.85 19.34
N ARG A 2 -11.81 13.03 19.32
CA ARG A 2 -10.90 13.44 18.24
C ARG A 2 -9.57 12.72 18.42
N ARG A 3 -9.22 11.82 17.50
CA ARG A 3 -7.86 11.27 17.41
C ARG A 3 -7.03 12.18 16.50
N LEU A 4 -6.01 12.78 17.09
CA LEU A 4 -4.97 13.54 16.38
C LEU A 4 -4.19 12.58 15.47
N LEU A 5 -4.28 12.82 14.16
CA LEU A 5 -3.31 12.31 13.18
C LEU A 5 -2.03 13.13 13.35
N LEU A 6 -0.98 12.49 13.85
CA LEU A 6 0.38 13.02 13.77
C LEU A 6 0.92 12.70 12.36
N PRO A 7 1.22 13.70 11.53
CA PRO A 7 1.99 13.46 10.32
C PRO A 7 3.44 13.21 10.72
N LEU A 8 3.99 12.09 10.25
CA LEU A 8 5.43 11.84 10.28
C LEU A 8 6.09 12.82 9.30
N ALA A 9 6.38 14.02 9.78
CA ALA A 9 7.15 15.01 9.05
C ALA A 9 8.61 14.57 9.06
N VAL A 10 9.10 14.11 7.92
CA VAL A 10 10.53 14.09 7.63
C VAL A 10 10.97 15.56 7.57
N ALA A 11 11.62 16.01 8.61
CA ALA A 11 12.15 17.35 8.71
C ALA A 11 13.33 17.52 7.72
N ILE A 12 13.06 18.21 6.63
CA ILE A 12 14.11 18.87 5.83
C ILE A 12 14.32 20.23 6.50
N PRO A 13 15.50 20.58 7.03
CA PRO A 13 15.74 21.91 7.56
C PRO A 13 15.83 22.91 6.38
N ALA A 14 14.79 23.69 6.16
CA ALA A 14 14.86 24.87 5.35
C ALA A 14 15.50 26.00 6.18
N LEU A 15 16.74 26.33 5.90
CA LEU A 15 17.40 27.56 6.36
C LEU A 15 16.81 28.74 5.58
N ILE A 16 15.86 29.46 6.18
CA ILE A 16 15.52 30.83 5.80
C ILE A 16 15.94 31.71 6.97
N GLY A 17 16.98 32.50 6.73
CA GLY A 17 17.46 33.48 7.66
C GLY A 17 16.56 34.72 7.71
N THR A 18 16.20 35.15 8.91
CA THR A 18 15.78 36.54 9.20
C THR A 18 16.78 37.13 10.16
N GLY A 19 17.27 38.31 9.77
CA GLY A 19 18.33 39.01 10.48
C GLY A 19 17.93 39.54 11.86
N GLY A 20 18.90 39.58 12.73
CA GLY A 20 18.88 40.24 14.04
C GLY A 20 20.29 40.17 14.67
N GLN A 21 20.84 41.34 14.91
CA GLN A 21 22.22 41.61 15.37
C GLN A 21 22.58 40.96 16.71
N ALA A 22 23.87 40.70 16.76
CA ALA A 22 24.80 40.87 17.88
C ALA A 22 25.39 39.61 18.53
N SER A 23 26.68 39.61 18.42
CA SER A 23 27.76 39.22 19.37
C SER A 23 28.31 37.80 19.27
N GLU A 24 29.56 37.83 18.79
CA GLU A 24 30.76 37.13 19.24
C GLU A 24 30.84 35.59 19.20
N GLU A 25 31.77 35.19 18.30
CA GLU A 25 32.73 34.10 18.43
C GLU A 25 32.17 32.69 18.74
N LEU A 26 31.79 32.02 17.68
CA LEU A 26 32.18 30.62 17.50
C LEU A 26 32.60 30.45 16.04
N ALA A 27 33.91 30.57 15.82
CA ALA A 27 34.56 30.22 14.58
C ALA A 27 34.40 28.72 14.34
N TRP A 28 33.36 28.33 13.63
CA TRP A 28 33.32 27.04 12.96
C TRP A 28 34.32 27.11 11.83
N SER A 29 35.52 26.57 12.06
CA SER A 29 36.47 26.32 10.99
C SER A 29 35.83 25.38 10.00
N TYR A 30 35.29 25.95 8.92
CA TYR A 30 34.94 25.22 7.71
C TYR A 30 36.26 24.65 7.19
N THR A 31 36.47 23.37 7.41
CA THR A 31 37.58 22.64 6.79
C THR A 31 37.24 22.42 5.31
N PRO A 32 38.02 23.01 4.36
CA PRO A 32 37.70 22.96 2.92
C PRO A 32 38.11 21.64 2.25
N TRP A 33 38.21 20.54 3.01
CA TRP A 33 38.67 19.27 2.45
C TRP A 33 37.60 18.47 1.69
N VAL A 34 36.30 18.78 1.90
CA VAL A 34 35.21 18.12 1.16
C VAL A 34 35.14 18.56 -0.32
N THR A 35 35.56 19.79 -0.63
CA THR A 35 35.55 20.30 -2.00
C THR A 35 36.80 19.95 -2.80
N GLN A 36 37.94 19.68 -2.14
CA GLN A 36 39.15 19.28 -2.84
C GLN A 36 39.14 17.81 -3.27
N ASP A 37 38.57 16.92 -2.48
CA ASP A 37 38.43 15.51 -2.85
C ASP A 37 37.45 15.30 -4.03
N LEU A 38 36.35 16.06 -4.09
CA LEU A 38 35.44 16.01 -5.23
C LEU A 38 36.06 16.58 -6.54
N LEU A 39 36.93 17.58 -6.41
CA LEU A 39 37.65 18.14 -7.56
C LEU A 39 38.88 17.28 -7.96
N ALA A 40 39.48 16.54 -7.01
CA ALA A 40 40.53 15.59 -7.31
C ALA A 40 40.00 14.33 -8.01
N GLN A 41 38.79 13.85 -7.61
CA GLN A 41 38.10 12.79 -8.32
C GLN A 41 37.68 13.21 -9.73
N ALA A 42 37.23 14.45 -9.92
CA ALA A 42 36.88 14.95 -11.25
C ALA A 42 38.08 15.18 -12.19
N LYS A 43 39.30 15.28 -11.65
CA LYS A 43 40.56 15.41 -12.42
C LYS A 43 41.32 14.11 -12.56
N GLY A 44 41.00 13.09 -11.77
CA GLY A 44 41.66 11.76 -11.84
C GLY A 44 41.08 10.82 -12.89
N GLU A 45 39.98 11.15 -13.53
CA GLU A 45 39.30 10.29 -14.50
C GLU A 45 39.74 10.45 -15.95
N GLU A 46 40.81 11.24 -16.23
CA GLU A 46 41.36 11.34 -17.60
C GLU A 46 42.53 10.38 -17.90
N ALA A 47 42.90 9.51 -17.00
CA ALA A 47 43.98 8.54 -17.23
C ALA A 47 43.63 7.18 -16.63
N ASP A 48 42.89 6.38 -17.32
CA ASP A 48 42.82 4.92 -17.43
C ASP A 48 41.42 4.44 -17.88
N SER A 49 41.03 4.80 -19.11
CA SER A 49 39.87 4.19 -19.76
C SER A 49 40.23 3.33 -20.95
N GLU A 50 41.10 2.33 -20.72
CA GLU A 50 41.35 1.25 -21.68
C GLU A 50 41.10 -0.12 -21.07
N ALA A 51 39.98 -0.36 -20.39
CA ALA A 51 39.52 -1.70 -20.08
C ALA A 51 38.05 -1.65 -19.74
N ASP A 52 37.18 -1.74 -20.67
CA ASP A 52 35.94 -2.54 -20.72
C ASP A 52 35.00 -1.99 -21.81
N LYS A 53 35.33 -2.27 -23.05
CA LYS A 53 34.49 -1.94 -24.22
C LYS A 53 33.51 -3.08 -24.53
N ASP A 54 32.83 -3.62 -23.53
CA ASP A 54 31.72 -4.57 -23.74
C ASP A 54 30.45 -4.16 -22.94
N ASP A 55 30.34 -2.88 -22.61
CA ASP A 55 29.12 -2.38 -21.99
C ASP A 55 28.16 -1.95 -23.12
N THR A 56 27.25 -2.84 -23.48
CA THR A 56 26.08 -2.46 -24.25
C THR A 56 25.38 -1.36 -23.47
N ASP A 57 25.19 -0.17 -24.08
CA ASP A 57 24.56 0.99 -23.42
C ASP A 57 23.14 0.73 -22.92
N TRP A 58 22.57 -0.43 -23.28
CA TRP A 58 21.23 -0.87 -22.92
C TRP A 58 21.23 -1.88 -21.79
N ARG A 59 20.33 -1.68 -20.82
CA ARG A 59 20.09 -2.63 -19.72
C ARG A 59 18.61 -2.79 -19.52
N LEU A 60 18.20 -4.04 -19.33
CA LEU A 60 16.85 -4.37 -18.88
C LEU A 60 16.91 -4.86 -17.44
N TYR A 61 15.88 -4.58 -16.68
CA TYR A 61 15.67 -5.19 -15.38
C TYR A 61 14.22 -5.62 -15.20
N LEU A 62 14.04 -6.67 -14.42
CA LEU A 62 12.75 -7.17 -13.97
C LEU A 62 12.81 -7.38 -12.46
N ASP A 63 11.90 -6.73 -11.75
CA ASP A 63 11.71 -6.86 -10.30
C ASP A 63 10.40 -7.58 -10.05
N LEU A 64 10.44 -8.63 -9.25
CA LEU A 64 9.27 -9.33 -8.72
C LEU A 64 9.22 -9.10 -7.20
N TYR A 65 8.04 -8.83 -6.66
CA TYR A 65 7.87 -8.53 -5.23
C TYR A 65 6.75 -9.37 -4.62
N GLY A 66 7.01 -9.85 -3.39
CA GLY A 66 6.00 -10.40 -2.51
C GLY A 66 5.85 -9.50 -1.28
N PHE A 67 4.75 -8.76 -1.21
CA PHE A 67 4.42 -7.91 -0.07
C PHE A 67 3.46 -8.64 0.86
N LEU A 68 3.80 -8.70 2.15
CA LEU A 68 2.99 -9.31 3.20
C LEU A 68 2.61 -8.23 4.22
N PRO A 69 1.43 -7.62 4.12
CA PRO A 69 0.96 -6.68 5.11
C PRO A 69 0.79 -7.37 6.47
N VAL A 70 1.35 -6.77 7.51
CA VAL A 70 1.14 -7.20 8.91
C VAL A 70 0.00 -6.45 9.55
N ASP A 71 -0.37 -5.33 8.97
CA ASP A 71 -1.51 -4.49 9.34
C ASP A 71 -1.99 -3.73 8.10
N ALA A 72 -3.29 -3.72 7.89
CA ALA A 72 -3.94 -3.01 6.79
C ALA A 72 -5.24 -2.36 7.28
N ASP A 73 -5.31 -1.05 7.11
CA ASP A 73 -6.51 -0.26 7.37
C ASP A 73 -7.18 0.11 6.05
N GLY A 74 -8.49 0.00 6.01
CA GLY A 74 -9.30 0.43 4.88
C GLY A 74 -10.51 1.22 5.31
N SER A 75 -10.96 2.15 4.47
CA SER A 75 -12.27 2.76 4.58
C SER A 75 -12.91 2.92 3.22
N THR A 76 -14.19 2.62 3.14
CA THR A 76 -14.99 2.77 1.93
C THR A 76 -16.19 3.62 2.22
N THR A 77 -16.40 4.65 1.41
CA THR A 77 -17.60 5.51 1.48
C THR A 77 -18.46 5.26 0.25
N LEU A 78 -19.70 4.84 0.47
CA LEU A 78 -20.70 4.64 -0.57
C LEU A 78 -21.98 5.38 -0.16
N ASN A 79 -22.51 6.21 -1.06
CA ASN A 79 -23.70 7.03 -0.83
C ASN A 79 -23.64 7.84 0.49
N GLY A 80 -22.43 8.34 0.81
CA GLY A 80 -22.18 9.11 2.04
C GLY A 80 -22.04 8.28 3.32
N ASN A 81 -22.18 6.96 3.26
CA ASN A 81 -21.94 6.06 4.40
C ASN A 81 -20.51 5.51 4.36
N THR A 82 -19.79 5.65 5.46
CA THR A 82 -18.41 5.18 5.55
C THR A 82 -18.31 3.94 6.44
N ASN A 83 -17.75 2.87 5.88
CA ASN A 83 -17.37 1.66 6.60
C ASN A 83 -15.85 1.61 6.74
N ASN A 84 -15.38 1.24 7.92
CA ASN A 84 -13.96 1.09 8.21
C ASN A 84 -13.66 -0.38 8.46
N VAL A 85 -12.56 -0.85 7.90
CA VAL A 85 -12.04 -2.21 8.06
C VAL A 85 -10.62 -2.11 8.57
N ASN A 86 -10.29 -2.93 9.55
CA ASN A 86 -8.92 -3.09 10.04
C ASN A 86 -8.59 -4.58 10.01
N TRP A 87 -7.55 -4.92 9.26
CA TRP A 87 -7.10 -6.29 9.07
C TRP A 87 -5.71 -6.48 9.66
N ASP A 88 -5.59 -7.40 10.57
CA ASP A 88 -4.32 -7.93 11.02
C ASP A 88 -3.75 -8.95 10.02
N LEU A 89 -2.54 -9.43 10.28
CA LEU A 89 -1.88 -10.42 9.43
C LEU A 89 -2.73 -11.68 9.19
N GLY A 90 -3.46 -12.16 10.21
CA GLY A 90 -4.32 -13.34 10.08
C GLY A 90 -5.44 -13.08 9.08
N ASN A 91 -6.17 -11.99 9.26
CA ASN A 91 -7.24 -11.57 8.36
C ASN A 91 -6.75 -11.34 6.93
N VAL A 92 -5.56 -10.73 6.75
CA VAL A 92 -4.97 -10.55 5.41
C VAL A 92 -4.70 -11.91 4.75
N LEU A 93 -4.10 -12.86 5.48
CA LEU A 93 -3.77 -14.17 4.92
C LEU A 93 -5.00 -15.02 4.60
N ASP A 94 -6.06 -14.90 5.42
CA ASP A 94 -7.29 -15.66 5.24
C ASP A 94 -8.14 -15.14 4.06
N ASN A 95 -8.04 -13.85 3.74
CA ASN A 95 -8.89 -13.19 2.75
C ASN A 95 -8.16 -12.83 1.44
N VAL A 96 -6.82 -12.95 1.38
CA VAL A 96 -6.09 -12.67 0.15
C VAL A 96 -6.37 -13.75 -0.92
N SER A 97 -6.92 -13.33 -2.04
CA SER A 97 -7.21 -14.20 -3.19
C SER A 97 -6.06 -14.20 -4.18
N SER A 98 -5.54 -13.04 -4.53
CA SER A 98 -4.38 -12.92 -5.41
C SER A 98 -3.57 -11.67 -5.14
N VAL A 99 -2.25 -11.77 -5.32
CA VAL A 99 -1.31 -10.64 -5.30
C VAL A 99 -0.28 -10.82 -6.38
N LEU A 100 -0.10 -9.79 -7.21
CA LEU A 100 0.94 -9.71 -8.20
C LEU A 100 1.61 -8.34 -8.13
N THR A 101 2.89 -8.29 -7.84
CA THR A 101 3.65 -7.04 -7.91
C THR A 101 4.91 -7.27 -8.71
N MET A 102 5.03 -6.54 -9.81
CA MET A 102 6.23 -6.57 -10.64
C MET A 102 6.54 -5.18 -11.21
N ARG A 103 7.82 -4.96 -11.50
CA ARG A 103 8.31 -3.78 -12.19
C ARG A 103 9.36 -4.21 -13.21
N ALA A 104 9.27 -3.67 -14.39
CA ALA A 104 10.28 -3.84 -15.44
C ALA A 104 10.76 -2.48 -15.92
N GLY A 105 11.95 -2.42 -16.44
CA GLY A 105 12.45 -1.21 -17.05
C GLY A 105 13.60 -1.44 -17.98
N VAL A 106 13.81 -0.48 -18.85
CA VAL A 106 14.93 -0.38 -19.75
C VAL A 106 15.68 0.90 -19.48
N GLU A 107 16.98 0.85 -19.48
CA GLU A 107 17.87 1.98 -19.28
C GLU A 107 18.87 2.04 -20.44
N PHE A 108 19.04 3.24 -20.98
CA PHE A 108 20.09 3.58 -21.93
C PHE A 108 20.91 4.72 -21.33
N ASP A 109 22.20 4.47 -21.09
CA ASP A 109 23.09 5.35 -20.34
C ASP A 109 22.47 5.72 -18.98
N ARG A 110 21.99 6.94 -18.80
CA ARG A 110 21.39 7.46 -17.56
C ARG A 110 19.88 7.58 -17.61
N TRP A 111 19.29 7.53 -18.79
CA TRP A 111 17.87 7.63 -19.01
C TRP A 111 17.21 6.28 -19.19
N GLY A 112 15.98 6.17 -18.79
CA GLY A 112 15.24 4.94 -18.99
C GLY A 112 13.74 5.11 -18.90
N LEU A 113 13.07 4.02 -19.20
CA LEU A 113 11.63 3.86 -19.00
C LEU A 113 11.40 2.74 -17.99
N GLN A 114 10.40 2.88 -17.17
CA GLN A 114 9.94 1.83 -16.28
C GLN A 114 8.41 1.68 -16.36
N ALA A 115 7.95 0.45 -16.24
CA ALA A 115 6.55 0.10 -16.06
C ALA A 115 6.42 -0.81 -14.85
N GLY A 116 5.34 -0.66 -14.09
CA GLY A 116 5.05 -1.48 -12.93
C GLY A 116 3.58 -1.86 -12.90
N ILE A 117 3.29 -3.01 -12.32
CA ILE A 117 1.93 -3.42 -11.96
C ILE A 117 1.93 -3.88 -10.51
N ASN A 118 0.91 -3.45 -9.78
CA ASN A 118 0.59 -3.93 -8.46
C ASN A 118 -0.90 -4.26 -8.48
N HIS A 119 -1.21 -5.55 -8.39
CA HIS A 119 -2.57 -6.05 -8.33
C HIS A 119 -2.76 -6.81 -7.03
N SER A 120 -3.87 -6.54 -6.36
CA SER A 120 -4.28 -7.27 -5.15
C SER A 120 -5.78 -7.47 -5.18
N SER A 121 -6.21 -8.69 -4.84
CA SER A 121 -7.60 -9.09 -4.73
C SER A 121 -7.83 -9.74 -3.37
N PHE A 122 -8.89 -9.32 -2.71
CA PHE A 122 -9.29 -9.80 -1.40
C PHE A 122 -10.76 -10.19 -1.44
N ASP A 123 -11.07 -11.37 -0.91
CA ASP A 123 -12.41 -11.89 -0.72
C ASP A 123 -12.64 -12.13 0.76
N GLY A 124 -13.71 -11.62 1.32
CA GLY A 124 -14.03 -11.81 2.72
C GLY A 124 -15.50 -12.13 2.91
N THR A 125 -15.77 -12.99 3.89
CA THR A 125 -17.14 -13.33 4.30
C THR A 125 -17.25 -13.04 5.79
N GLU A 126 -18.20 -12.18 6.17
CA GLU A 126 -18.56 -11.95 7.57
C GLU A 126 -20.00 -12.36 7.82
N GLY A 127 -20.20 -13.21 8.80
CA GLY A 127 -21.51 -13.70 9.22
C GLY A 127 -21.79 -13.37 10.69
N GLY A 128 -22.99 -12.97 10.98
CA GLY A 128 -23.43 -12.71 12.35
C GLY A 128 -24.85 -13.18 12.60
N SER A 129 -25.10 -13.82 13.76
CA SER A 129 -26.45 -14.19 14.16
C SER A 129 -26.86 -13.45 15.45
N THR A 130 -28.04 -12.86 15.43
CA THR A 130 -28.67 -12.27 16.61
C THR A 130 -29.98 -12.98 16.88
N TRP A 131 -30.17 -13.45 18.11
CA TRP A 131 -31.41 -14.09 18.49
C TRP A 131 -31.97 -13.50 19.79
N GLY A 132 -33.28 -13.45 19.88
CA GLY A 132 -34.00 -13.03 21.08
C GLY A 132 -35.23 -13.89 21.29
N THR A 133 -35.35 -14.47 22.47
CA THR A 133 -36.53 -15.24 22.85
C THR A 133 -37.34 -14.45 23.88
N ARG A 134 -38.63 -14.28 23.62
CA ARG A 134 -39.56 -13.68 24.57
C ARG A 134 -40.57 -14.72 24.99
N GLU A 135 -40.46 -15.16 26.24
CA GLU A 135 -41.42 -16.09 26.83
C GLU A 135 -42.51 -15.33 27.59
N ARG A 136 -43.74 -15.74 27.39
CA ARG A 136 -44.88 -15.27 28.15
C ARG A 136 -45.67 -16.45 28.71
N SER A 137 -45.59 -16.69 29.99
CA SER A 137 -46.44 -17.66 30.70
C SER A 137 -47.71 -16.96 31.20
N ARG A 138 -48.85 -17.61 31.04
CA ARG A 138 -50.16 -17.17 31.57
C ARG A 138 -50.86 -18.36 32.21
N ILE A 139 -51.06 -18.29 33.50
CA ILE A 139 -51.83 -19.30 34.22
C ILE A 139 -53.30 -19.21 33.81
N ARG A 140 -53.84 -20.30 33.30
CA ARG A 140 -55.28 -20.39 32.96
C ARG A 140 -56.01 -20.78 34.24
N ARG A 141 -56.78 -19.82 34.81
CA ARG A 141 -57.48 -19.98 36.07
C ARG A 141 -58.54 -21.09 36.10
N LEU A 142 -58.90 -21.76 35.01
CA LEU A 142 -59.97 -22.77 34.89
C LEU A 142 -59.46 -24.21 34.85
N THR A 143 -58.18 -24.45 34.58
CA THR A 143 -57.63 -25.86 34.45
C THR A 143 -56.35 -26.08 35.25
N GLY A 144 -55.79 -25.06 35.90
CA GLY A 144 -54.56 -25.21 36.70
C GLY A 144 -53.28 -25.50 35.87
N ASP A 145 -53.38 -25.54 34.53
CA ASP A 145 -52.24 -25.79 33.66
C ASP A 145 -51.51 -24.51 33.30
N ASP A 146 -50.20 -24.51 33.46
CA ASP A 146 -49.32 -23.44 32.98
C ASP A 146 -49.17 -23.56 31.47
N VAL A 147 -49.72 -22.59 30.76
CA VAL A 147 -49.60 -22.45 29.30
C VAL A 147 -48.42 -21.53 28.98
N THR A 148 -47.31 -22.10 28.62
CA THR A 148 -46.13 -21.34 28.15
C THR A 148 -46.26 -21.09 26.66
N ARG A 149 -46.02 -19.86 26.27
CA ARG A 149 -45.90 -19.43 24.86
C ARG A 149 -44.55 -18.80 24.66
N SER A 150 -43.82 -19.26 23.68
CA SER A 150 -42.54 -18.68 23.30
C SER A 150 -42.61 -18.03 21.92
N LEU A 151 -42.03 -16.85 21.80
CA LEU A 151 -41.79 -16.19 20.55
C LEU A 151 -40.28 -16.02 20.42
N THR A 152 -39.67 -16.72 19.48
CA THR A 152 -38.26 -16.60 19.17
C THR A 152 -38.10 -15.84 17.86
N LEU A 153 -37.32 -14.77 17.91
CA LEU A 153 -36.90 -14.00 16.74
C LEU A 153 -35.42 -14.30 16.52
N LYS A 154 -35.07 -14.70 15.32
CA LYS A 154 -33.69 -14.96 14.90
C LYS A 154 -33.41 -14.13 13.65
N GLY A 155 -32.31 -13.40 13.67
CA GLY A 155 -31.78 -12.69 12.52
C GLY A 155 -30.37 -13.22 12.24
N ASP A 156 -30.16 -13.70 11.05
CA ASP A 156 -28.86 -14.07 10.53
C ASP A 156 -28.49 -13.05 9.45
N VAL A 157 -27.25 -12.58 9.47
CA VAL A 157 -26.69 -11.67 8.48
C VAL A 157 -25.43 -12.31 7.95
N ASP A 158 -25.37 -12.51 6.66
CA ASP A 158 -24.18 -12.94 5.94
C ASP A 158 -23.80 -11.80 4.98
N ALA A 159 -22.55 -11.38 5.04
CA ALA A 159 -22.01 -10.33 4.20
C ALA A 159 -20.76 -10.85 3.48
N ASP A 160 -20.82 -10.88 2.18
CA ASP A 160 -19.68 -11.18 1.30
C ASP A 160 -19.16 -9.87 0.73
N PHE A 161 -17.85 -9.66 0.78
CA PHE A 161 -17.24 -8.51 0.15
C PHE A 161 -16.06 -8.94 -0.72
N HIS A 162 -15.88 -8.20 -1.79
CA HIS A 162 -14.82 -8.39 -2.75
C HIS A 162 -14.15 -7.05 -3.02
N LEU A 163 -12.82 -7.01 -2.96
CA LEU A 163 -12.00 -5.85 -3.21
C LEU A 163 -10.92 -6.19 -4.22
N ASP A 164 -10.97 -5.55 -5.38
CA ASP A 164 -9.91 -5.57 -6.38
C ASP A 164 -9.23 -4.21 -6.47
N GLN A 165 -7.92 -4.20 -6.45
CA GLN A 165 -7.12 -3.02 -6.66
C GLN A 165 -5.98 -3.30 -7.63
N THR A 166 -5.89 -2.50 -8.69
CA THR A 166 -4.81 -2.57 -9.66
C THR A 166 -4.17 -1.18 -9.83
N LEU A 167 -2.86 -1.11 -9.67
CA LEU A 167 -2.07 0.08 -9.97
C LEU A 167 -1.09 -0.25 -11.11
N ILE A 168 -1.12 0.57 -12.15
CA ILE A 168 -0.19 0.47 -13.28
C ILE A 168 0.61 1.76 -13.35
N ASP A 169 1.92 1.66 -13.20
CA ASP A 169 2.84 2.78 -13.23
C ASP A 169 3.61 2.78 -14.57
N ILE A 170 3.72 3.96 -15.20
CA ILE A 170 4.57 4.17 -16.36
C ILE A 170 5.34 5.48 -16.12
N ALA A 171 6.68 5.41 -16.15
CA ALA A 171 7.51 6.56 -15.83
C ALA A 171 8.81 6.60 -16.65
N VAL A 172 9.28 7.81 -16.92
CA VAL A 172 10.63 8.10 -17.33
C VAL A 172 11.51 8.13 -16.09
N ARG A 173 12.69 7.54 -16.16
CA ARG A 173 13.66 7.52 -15.06
C ARG A 173 14.99 8.15 -15.48
N TYR A 174 15.66 8.75 -14.51
CA TYR A 174 17.02 9.28 -14.67
C TYR A 174 17.89 8.80 -13.52
N ARG A 175 19.06 8.27 -13.83
CA ARG A 175 20.02 7.78 -12.85
C ARG A 175 21.19 8.75 -12.69
N ALA A 176 21.50 9.06 -11.43
CA ALA A 176 22.72 9.71 -11.01
C ALA A 176 23.58 8.74 -10.20
N GLY A 177 24.89 8.79 -10.38
CA GLY A 177 25.84 7.87 -9.73
C GLY A 177 26.00 6.55 -10.49
N GLU A 178 26.38 5.52 -9.77
CA GLU A 178 26.71 4.20 -10.32
C GLU A 178 25.52 3.47 -10.92
N VAL A 179 25.84 2.54 -11.83
CA VAL A 179 24.85 1.66 -12.42
C VAL A 179 24.30 0.70 -11.38
N GLN A 180 22.98 0.63 -11.27
CA GLN A 180 22.33 -0.35 -10.39
C GLN A 180 22.48 -1.76 -10.95
N ARG A 181 23.41 -2.51 -10.40
CA ARG A 181 23.67 -3.92 -10.71
C ARG A 181 23.53 -4.75 -9.43
N PRO A 182 23.31 -6.08 -9.51
CA PRO A 182 23.32 -6.94 -8.34
C PRO A 182 24.63 -6.82 -7.54
N LYS A 183 25.77 -6.74 -8.22
CA LYS A 183 27.06 -6.43 -7.61
C LYS A 183 27.47 -5.00 -7.98
N MET A 184 27.81 -4.22 -6.96
CA MET A 184 28.29 -2.85 -7.10
C MET A 184 29.63 -2.68 -6.37
N PRO A 185 30.51 -1.78 -6.81
CA PRO A 185 31.74 -1.47 -6.06
C PRO A 185 31.41 -1.04 -4.63
N GLN A 186 32.18 -1.53 -3.67
CA GLN A 186 32.00 -1.13 -2.26
C GLN A 186 32.15 0.40 -2.10
N GLY A 187 31.24 1.01 -1.33
CA GLY A 187 31.19 2.46 -1.10
C GLY A 187 30.48 3.24 -2.23
N SER A 188 30.10 2.56 -3.31
CA SER A 188 29.37 3.23 -4.40
C SER A 188 27.91 3.46 -4.08
N ALA A 189 27.34 4.49 -4.70
CA ALA A 189 25.93 4.87 -4.55
C ALA A 189 25.27 5.11 -5.91
N SER A 190 24.00 4.82 -5.99
CA SER A 190 23.14 5.11 -7.13
C SER A 190 21.88 5.80 -6.66
N PHE A 191 21.46 6.82 -7.38
CA PHE A 191 20.22 7.53 -7.18
C PHE A 191 19.43 7.56 -8.48
N VAL A 192 18.17 7.11 -8.44
CA VAL A 192 17.27 7.14 -9.59
C VAL A 192 16.06 7.99 -9.21
N GLY A 193 15.85 9.09 -9.91
CA GLY A 193 14.59 9.83 -9.88
C GLY A 193 13.70 9.37 -11.04
N PHE A 194 12.40 9.38 -10.84
CA PHE A 194 11.44 9.05 -11.91
C PHE A 194 10.18 9.90 -11.81
N ALA A 195 9.56 10.14 -12.97
CA ALA A 195 8.31 10.85 -13.09
C ALA A 195 7.45 10.27 -14.22
N GLY A 196 6.14 10.25 -14.03
CA GLY A 196 5.23 9.63 -14.99
C GLY A 196 3.78 9.68 -14.58
N ALA A 197 3.06 8.58 -14.82
CA ALA A 197 1.67 8.43 -14.49
C ALA A 197 1.41 7.06 -13.81
N ARG A 198 0.47 7.07 -12.88
CA ARG A 198 -0.12 5.91 -12.24
C ARG A 198 -1.57 5.81 -12.67
N ILE A 199 -1.97 4.69 -13.19
CA ILE A 199 -3.37 4.36 -13.44
C ILE A 199 -3.81 3.52 -12.25
N VAL A 200 -4.87 3.93 -11.59
CA VAL A 200 -5.48 3.21 -10.47
C VAL A 200 -6.84 2.71 -10.93
N ASP A 201 -7.08 1.44 -10.74
CA ASP A 201 -8.37 0.78 -10.93
C ASP A 201 -8.77 0.10 -9.64
N GLY A 202 -9.91 0.50 -9.08
CA GLY A 202 -10.45 -0.03 -7.84
C GLY A 202 -11.88 -0.51 -8.05
N THR A 203 -12.16 -1.73 -7.62
CA THR A 203 -13.50 -2.31 -7.61
C THR A 203 -13.80 -2.86 -6.23
N ILE A 204 -14.94 -2.47 -5.68
CA ILE A 204 -15.45 -2.95 -4.39
C ILE A 204 -16.87 -3.43 -4.63
N SER A 205 -17.18 -4.64 -4.20
CA SER A 205 -18.54 -5.15 -4.13
C SER A 205 -18.85 -5.71 -2.75
N ALA A 206 -20.07 -5.50 -2.30
CA ALA A 206 -20.58 -6.03 -1.06
C ALA A 206 -21.98 -6.60 -1.30
N ASP A 207 -22.16 -7.87 -0.98
CA ASP A 207 -23.41 -8.58 -1.00
C ASP A 207 -23.81 -8.91 0.44
N VAL A 208 -24.97 -8.47 0.87
CA VAL A 208 -25.47 -8.66 2.24
C VAL A 208 -26.80 -9.39 2.21
N ASP A 209 -26.82 -10.57 2.77
CA ASP A 209 -28.02 -11.37 2.96
C ASP A 209 -28.50 -11.29 4.42
N VAL A 210 -29.74 -10.86 4.59
CA VAL A 210 -30.39 -10.77 5.90
C VAL A 210 -31.53 -11.78 5.95
N GLU A 211 -31.40 -12.82 6.76
CA GLU A 211 -32.45 -13.78 7.04
C GLU A 211 -33.11 -13.45 8.39
N LEU A 212 -34.41 -13.15 8.35
CA LEU A 212 -35.21 -12.96 9.55
C LEU A 212 -36.16 -14.13 9.71
N SER A 213 -36.09 -14.82 10.83
CA SER A 213 -36.99 -15.89 11.17
C SER A 213 -37.72 -15.60 12.50
N ALA A 214 -39.01 -15.91 12.50
CA ALA A 214 -39.86 -15.82 13.68
C ALA A 214 -40.53 -17.16 13.91
N SER A 215 -40.32 -17.76 15.07
CA SER A 215 -41.02 -18.97 15.51
C SER A 215 -41.87 -18.69 16.72
N TYR A 216 -43.13 -19.10 16.62
CA TYR A 216 -44.09 -19.04 17.71
C TYR A 216 -44.43 -20.48 18.10
N GLU A 217 -44.22 -20.81 19.35
CA GLU A 217 -44.63 -22.11 19.96
C GLU A 217 -45.69 -21.83 21.01
N GLY A 218 -46.80 -22.48 20.83
CA GLY A 218 -47.91 -22.46 21.76
C GLY A 218 -48.57 -23.85 21.89
N PRO A 219 -49.40 -24.08 22.90
CA PRO A 219 -49.93 -25.42 23.23
C PRO A 219 -50.86 -26.00 22.15
N ILE A 220 -51.32 -25.23 21.20
CA ILE A 220 -52.29 -25.64 20.16
C ILE A 220 -51.76 -25.29 18.74
N LEU A 221 -50.78 -24.36 18.62
CA LEU A 221 -50.36 -23.87 17.36
C LEU A 221 -48.85 -23.58 17.38
N GLU A 222 -48.12 -24.19 16.45
CA GLU A 222 -46.76 -23.86 16.11
C GLU A 222 -46.74 -23.15 14.78
N ARG A 223 -46.06 -22.01 14.66
CA ARG A 223 -45.98 -21.24 13.45
C ARG A 223 -44.56 -20.73 13.25
N LYS A 224 -43.97 -21.06 12.11
CA LYS A 224 -42.67 -20.52 11.68
C LYS A 224 -42.88 -19.64 10.47
N ARG A 225 -42.18 -18.53 10.44
CA ARG A 225 -42.11 -17.63 9.29
C ARG A 225 -40.66 -17.18 9.12
N SER A 226 -40.13 -17.30 7.93
CA SER A 226 -38.84 -16.74 7.56
C SER A 226 -38.99 -15.85 6.32
N GLY A 227 -38.10 -14.90 6.20
CA GLY A 227 -37.96 -14.05 5.02
C GLY A 227 -36.51 -13.65 4.87
N THR A 228 -36.01 -13.76 3.67
CA THR A 228 -34.66 -13.33 3.31
C THR A 228 -34.76 -12.05 2.48
N LYS A 229 -33.86 -11.12 2.72
CA LYS A 229 -33.70 -9.92 1.92
C LYS A 229 -32.23 -9.72 1.61
N SER A 230 -31.92 -9.67 0.33
CA SER A 230 -30.57 -9.46 -0.19
C SER A 230 -30.40 -8.01 -0.61
N PHE A 231 -29.21 -7.48 -0.33
CA PHE A 231 -28.77 -6.16 -0.78
C PHE A 231 -27.42 -6.38 -1.47
N SER A 232 -27.23 -5.79 -2.65
CA SER A 232 -25.99 -5.81 -3.38
C SER A 232 -25.61 -4.37 -3.74
N GLU A 233 -24.41 -3.98 -3.40
CA GLU A 233 -23.82 -2.70 -3.80
C GLU A 233 -22.45 -2.93 -4.40
N SER A 234 -22.14 -2.23 -5.49
CA SER A 234 -20.83 -2.28 -6.13
C SER A 234 -20.37 -0.88 -6.52
N TRP A 235 -19.09 -0.66 -6.42
CA TRP A 235 -18.40 0.54 -6.86
C TRP A 235 -17.19 0.13 -7.69
N SER A 236 -17.00 0.77 -8.84
CA SER A 236 -15.79 0.62 -9.65
C SER A 236 -15.38 1.97 -10.20
N HIS A 237 -14.11 2.29 -10.11
CA HIS A 237 -13.58 3.55 -10.61
C HIS A 237 -12.14 3.40 -11.08
N THR A 238 -11.87 3.98 -12.26
CA THR A 238 -10.53 4.04 -12.83
C THR A 238 -10.13 5.51 -12.98
N TRP A 239 -8.93 5.86 -12.48
CA TRP A 239 -8.41 7.23 -12.60
C TRP A 239 -6.90 7.25 -12.82
N VAL A 240 -6.38 8.39 -13.25
CA VAL A 240 -4.97 8.60 -13.53
C VAL A 240 -4.40 9.64 -12.59
N GLN A 241 -3.25 9.31 -12.02
CA GLN A 241 -2.49 10.14 -11.09
C GLN A 241 -1.13 10.51 -11.70
N PRO A 242 -0.69 11.78 -11.69
CA PRO A 242 0.70 12.10 -11.93
C PRO A 242 1.56 11.45 -10.85
N LEU A 243 2.69 10.88 -11.23
CA LEU A 243 3.57 10.08 -10.39
C LEU A 243 4.96 10.69 -10.37
N ILE A 244 5.54 10.82 -9.17
CA ILE A 244 6.96 11.10 -8.96
C ILE A 244 7.53 10.14 -7.93
N GLY A 245 8.83 9.86 -8.03
CA GLY A 245 9.47 9.03 -7.02
C GLY A 245 10.98 8.95 -7.17
N MET A 246 11.58 8.23 -6.24
CA MET A 246 13.02 8.03 -6.17
C MET A 246 13.37 6.64 -5.64
N HIS A 247 14.56 6.18 -6.03
CA HIS A 247 15.20 4.97 -5.53
C HIS A 247 16.68 5.25 -5.30
N ALA A 248 17.15 5.18 -4.08
CA ALA A 248 18.57 5.32 -3.73
C ALA A 248 19.12 3.99 -3.24
N THR A 249 20.33 3.67 -3.67
CA THR A 249 21.03 2.42 -3.33
C THR A 249 22.46 2.77 -2.90
N TYR A 250 22.96 2.10 -1.86
CA TYR A 250 24.32 2.20 -1.36
C TYR A 250 24.92 0.81 -1.18
N ALA A 251 26.06 0.53 -1.79
CA ALA A 251 26.78 -0.73 -1.69
C ALA A 251 27.78 -0.68 -0.53
N PHE A 252 27.48 -1.35 0.57
CA PHE A 252 28.42 -1.45 1.69
C PHE A 252 29.36 -2.65 1.57
N SER A 253 29.09 -3.57 0.67
CA SER A 253 30.03 -4.56 0.12
C SER A 253 29.67 -4.83 -1.34
N PRO A 254 30.52 -5.55 -2.10
CA PRO A 254 30.21 -5.88 -3.50
C PRO A 254 28.89 -6.64 -3.67
N GLU A 255 28.50 -7.47 -2.71
CA GLU A 255 27.30 -8.29 -2.76
C GLU A 255 26.12 -7.68 -1.98
N TRP A 256 26.38 -6.80 -0.99
CA TRP A 256 25.36 -6.27 -0.12
C TRP A 256 25.09 -4.79 -0.38
N GLN A 257 23.83 -4.46 -0.51
CA GLN A 257 23.35 -3.10 -0.74
C GLN A 257 22.23 -2.75 0.25
N ALA A 258 22.24 -1.52 0.73
CA ALA A 258 21.08 -0.92 1.38
C ALA A 258 20.34 -0.06 0.35
N PHE A 259 19.01 0.01 0.44
CA PHE A 259 18.23 0.84 -0.45
C PHE A 259 17.05 1.50 0.25
N VAL A 260 16.64 2.63 -0.31
CA VAL A 260 15.38 3.29 0.00
C VAL A 260 14.63 3.57 -1.29
N TYR A 261 13.32 3.43 -1.25
CA TYR A 261 12.41 3.73 -2.34
C TYR A 261 11.25 4.56 -1.80
N ALA A 262 10.87 5.59 -2.53
CA ALA A 262 9.68 6.37 -2.22
C ALA A 262 9.02 6.85 -3.49
N ASP A 263 7.70 6.85 -3.51
CA ASP A 263 6.88 7.47 -4.55
C ASP A 263 5.68 8.18 -3.95
N ALA A 264 5.15 9.14 -4.73
CA ALA A 264 3.89 9.81 -4.46
C ALA A 264 3.17 10.09 -5.78
N ALA A 265 1.85 9.96 -5.79
CA ALA A 265 1.03 10.21 -6.96
C ALA A 265 -0.32 10.82 -6.58
N GLY A 266 -0.98 11.51 -7.55
CA GLY A 266 -2.32 12.08 -7.41
C GLY A 266 -2.31 13.58 -7.17
N PHE A 267 -1.91 14.00 -6.01
CA PHE A 267 -1.81 15.43 -5.60
C PHE A 267 -3.14 16.18 -5.69
N GLY A 268 -4.29 15.50 -5.54
CA GLY A 268 -5.62 16.09 -5.54
C GLY A 268 -6.14 16.48 -6.94
N LEU A 269 -5.66 15.86 -8.02
CA LEU A 269 -6.03 16.21 -9.38
C LEU A 269 -7.23 15.44 -9.93
N ALA A 270 -7.53 14.24 -9.40
CA ALA A 270 -8.61 13.40 -9.89
C ALA A 270 -9.87 13.41 -8.99
N GLY A 271 -9.86 14.15 -7.87
CA GLY A 271 -10.98 14.21 -6.93
C GLY A 271 -10.75 15.19 -5.79
N HIS A 272 -11.67 15.24 -4.82
CA HIS A 272 -11.50 16.03 -3.60
C HIS A 272 -10.31 15.53 -2.77
N LYS A 273 -10.11 14.22 -2.75
CA LYS A 273 -8.94 13.54 -2.19
C LYS A 273 -8.40 12.58 -3.24
N ASP A 274 -7.16 12.73 -3.62
CA ASP A 274 -6.50 11.90 -4.62
C ASP A 274 -5.00 11.89 -4.32
N LEU A 275 -4.59 10.88 -3.56
CA LEU A 275 -3.20 10.73 -3.12
C LEU A 275 -2.88 9.25 -2.98
N SER A 276 -1.78 8.82 -3.54
CA SER A 276 -1.21 7.51 -3.26
C SER A 276 0.29 7.60 -3.09
N GLY A 277 0.89 6.62 -2.43
CA GLY A 277 2.33 6.60 -2.27
C GLY A 277 2.86 5.34 -1.61
N THR A 278 4.16 5.12 -1.82
CA THR A 278 4.92 4.03 -1.25
C THR A 278 6.17 4.58 -0.58
N ALA A 279 6.50 4.07 0.59
CA ALA A 279 7.80 4.23 1.23
C ALA A 279 8.35 2.86 1.58
N GLN A 280 9.61 2.60 1.24
CA GLN A 280 10.24 1.29 1.44
C GLN A 280 11.72 1.47 1.76
N ALA A 281 12.23 0.70 2.71
CA ALA A 281 13.66 0.63 3.01
C ALA A 281 14.07 -0.80 3.30
N GLY A 282 15.26 -1.18 2.87
CA GLY A 282 15.72 -2.56 3.03
C GLY A 282 17.16 -2.79 2.61
N VAL A 283 17.48 -4.08 2.58
CA VAL A 283 18.78 -4.58 2.13
C VAL A 283 18.59 -5.57 0.98
N ALA A 284 19.59 -5.65 0.13
CA ALA A 284 19.61 -6.55 -0.99
C ALA A 284 20.95 -7.29 -1.06
N TYR A 285 20.89 -8.55 -1.49
CA TYR A 285 22.02 -9.43 -1.62
C TYR A 285 22.13 -9.99 -3.04
N ALA A 286 23.30 -9.88 -3.66
CA ALA A 286 23.57 -10.43 -4.97
C ALA A 286 23.76 -11.94 -4.90
N ILE A 287 22.87 -12.71 -5.52
CA ILE A 287 23.02 -14.16 -5.67
C ILE A 287 24.03 -14.49 -6.78
N GLY A 288 24.16 -13.59 -7.74
CA GLY A 288 25.07 -13.70 -8.89
C GLY A 288 25.30 -12.34 -9.54
N ASN A 289 25.77 -12.33 -10.77
CA ASN A 289 26.03 -11.09 -11.48
C ASN A 289 24.76 -10.44 -12.06
N SER A 290 23.72 -11.25 -12.28
CA SER A 290 22.45 -10.82 -12.88
C SER A 290 21.24 -10.92 -11.96
N THR A 291 21.40 -11.49 -10.75
CA THR A 291 20.27 -11.76 -9.85
C THR A 291 20.54 -11.25 -8.44
N GLN A 292 19.53 -10.63 -7.84
CA GLN A 292 19.58 -10.07 -6.49
C GLN A 292 18.28 -10.41 -5.75
N ILE A 293 18.40 -10.79 -4.48
CA ILE A 293 17.28 -10.93 -3.56
C ILE A 293 17.28 -9.74 -2.59
N SER A 294 16.10 -9.26 -2.20
CA SER A 294 15.98 -8.17 -1.25
C SER A 294 14.94 -8.46 -0.17
N LEU A 295 15.22 -7.94 1.02
CA LEU A 295 14.28 -7.90 2.14
C LEU A 295 14.14 -6.45 2.58
N SER A 296 12.91 -6.00 2.71
CA SER A 296 12.60 -4.61 3.05
C SER A 296 11.33 -4.52 3.89
N TYR A 297 11.12 -3.36 4.46
CA TYR A 297 9.85 -2.97 5.06
C TYR A 297 9.19 -1.93 4.17
N LYS A 298 7.94 -2.17 3.80
CA LYS A 298 7.15 -1.33 2.89
C LYS A 298 5.96 -0.76 3.65
N TYR A 299 5.69 0.52 3.42
CA TYR A 299 4.46 1.22 3.72
C TYR A 299 3.81 1.65 2.41
N PHE A 300 2.52 1.42 2.27
CA PHE A 300 1.71 1.81 1.13
C PHE A 300 0.48 2.54 1.62
N GLY A 301 0.05 3.58 0.89
CA GLY A 301 -1.19 4.28 1.13
C GLY A 301 -1.84 4.71 -0.17
N LEU A 302 -3.16 4.63 -0.24
CA LEU A 302 -3.99 5.10 -1.33
C LEU A 302 -5.24 5.73 -0.74
N ALA A 303 -5.59 6.92 -1.19
CA ALA A 303 -6.79 7.62 -0.78
C ALA A 303 -7.43 8.30 -1.99
N TYR A 304 -8.71 8.04 -2.20
CA TYR A 304 -9.55 8.66 -3.21
C TYR A 304 -10.88 9.11 -2.59
N ALA A 305 -11.34 10.30 -2.93
CA ALA A 305 -12.69 10.75 -2.64
C ALA A 305 -13.22 11.57 -3.82
N ALA A 306 -14.42 11.26 -4.26
CA ALA A 306 -15.12 12.02 -5.29
C ALA A 306 -15.41 13.45 -4.81
N ASN A 307 -15.62 14.39 -5.76
CA ASN A 307 -15.82 15.81 -5.45
C ASN A 307 -17.05 16.10 -4.56
N ASN A 308 -18.05 15.24 -4.58
CA ASN A 308 -19.26 15.34 -3.74
C ASN A 308 -19.13 14.62 -2.39
N ASN A 309 -18.01 13.94 -2.11
CA ASN A 309 -17.77 13.10 -0.94
C ASN A 309 -18.77 11.93 -0.73
N ASP A 310 -19.59 11.62 -1.72
CA ASP A 310 -20.55 10.50 -1.61
C ASP A 310 -19.87 9.16 -1.89
N GLN A 311 -18.70 9.18 -2.54
CA GLN A 311 -17.89 8.02 -2.87
C GLN A 311 -16.44 8.25 -2.49
N GLY A 312 -15.84 7.27 -1.84
CA GLY A 312 -14.45 7.34 -1.42
C GLY A 312 -13.89 5.97 -1.08
N TYR A 313 -12.58 5.86 -1.26
CA TYR A 313 -11.80 4.68 -0.93
C TYR A 313 -10.46 5.11 -0.31
N GLU A 314 -10.13 4.55 0.82
CA GLU A 314 -8.85 4.77 1.48
C GLU A 314 -8.31 3.44 1.99
N THR A 315 -7.03 3.18 1.72
CA THR A 315 -6.32 2.03 2.26
C THR A 315 -4.91 2.39 2.64
N THR A 316 -4.44 1.83 3.74
CA THR A 316 -3.05 1.86 4.15
C THR A 316 -2.62 0.46 4.56
N ALA A 317 -1.42 0.07 4.18
CA ALA A 317 -0.87 -1.23 4.53
C ALA A 317 0.63 -1.12 4.75
N HIS A 318 1.16 -1.87 5.71
CA HIS A 318 2.60 -1.93 5.94
C HIS A 318 3.05 -3.32 6.38
N GLY A 319 4.29 -3.66 6.05
CA GLY A 319 4.84 -4.97 6.38
C GLY A 319 6.12 -5.32 5.63
N PRO A 320 6.65 -6.53 5.85
CA PRO A 320 7.80 -7.05 5.13
C PRO A 320 7.49 -7.24 3.64
N ASN A 321 8.51 -7.01 2.83
CA ASN A 321 8.46 -7.17 1.39
C ASN A 321 9.72 -7.88 0.91
N LEU A 322 9.53 -9.00 0.22
CA LEU A 322 10.58 -9.76 -0.44
C LEU A 322 10.65 -9.36 -1.91
N GLY A 323 11.86 -9.20 -2.45
CA GLY A 323 12.05 -8.86 -3.84
C GLY A 323 13.08 -9.77 -4.50
N LEU A 324 12.85 -10.04 -5.79
CA LEU A 324 13.81 -10.66 -6.70
C LEU A 324 14.04 -9.71 -7.87
N ARG A 325 15.28 -9.34 -8.13
CA ARG A 325 15.67 -8.52 -9.27
C ARG A 325 16.50 -9.34 -10.23
N PHE A 326 16.15 -9.27 -11.50
CA PHE A 326 16.92 -9.79 -12.62
C PHE A 326 17.40 -8.63 -13.48
N VAL A 327 18.66 -8.63 -13.84
CA VAL A 327 19.29 -7.63 -14.71
C VAL A 327 19.84 -8.34 -15.94
N PHE A 328 19.51 -7.80 -17.10
CA PHE A 328 19.93 -8.30 -18.41
C PHE A 328 20.70 -7.18 -19.11
N ASN A 329 21.86 -7.51 -19.65
CA ASN A 329 22.72 -6.61 -20.43
C ASN A 329 22.68 -7.03 -21.88
#